data_4c611f951db32dba25dcaed783bae4f6
#
_entry.id   4c611f951db32dba25dcaed783bae4f6
#
_cell.length_a   1.000
_cell.length_b   1.000
_cell.length_c   1.000
_cell.angle_alpha   90.00
_cell.angle_beta   90.00
_cell.angle_gamma   90.00
#
_symmetry.space_group_name_H-M   'P 1'
#
loop_
_entity.id
_entity.type
_entity.pdbx_description
1 polymer ?
#
loop_
_entity_poly.entity_id
_entity_poly.type
_entity_poly.pdbx_seq_one_letter_code
_entity_poly.pdbx_strand_id
1 'polypeptide(L)'
;MIEIQDLVVRYGSATALHGVSLRVHPQEMVALIGANGAGKSTLVNAISGILPAVQGRVRLGGVLAHVPEGRQLFGGLTVEDNLQLGAWRFPSRRRDMQWVFDLLPELERIRRLRADQLSGGQQQMIAVGRALMSRPQVLAIDELSLGLAPKVVATLAQALRDLNAREGTAVLLIEQNARLALSLCTRAYVLEAGKVVKEAAAQELLHSEFVEDAYLGRSPEELV
;
A
#
# COMPACT_ATOMS: atom_id res chain seq x y z
N MET A 1 -3.31 12.72 -5.22
CA MET A 1 -4.74 12.68 -4.81
C MET A 1 -5.40 11.46 -5.42
N ILE A 2 -6.15 10.70 -4.62
CA ILE A 2 -7.14 9.71 -5.06
C ILE A 2 -8.52 10.23 -4.71
N GLU A 3 -9.47 10.15 -5.60
CA GLU A 3 -10.88 10.38 -5.32
C GLU A 3 -11.69 9.24 -5.95
N ILE A 4 -12.45 8.54 -5.12
CA ILE A 4 -13.33 7.45 -5.50
C ILE A 4 -14.75 7.83 -5.09
N GLN A 5 -15.69 7.69 -6.03
CA GLN A 5 -17.10 8.00 -5.83
C GLN A 5 -17.96 6.81 -6.27
N ASP A 6 -18.74 6.27 -5.34
CA ASP A 6 -19.76 5.22 -5.53
C ASP A 6 -19.29 4.03 -6.37
N LEU A 7 -18.05 3.56 -6.10
CA LEU A 7 -17.40 2.52 -6.87
C LEU A 7 -18.04 1.16 -6.66
N VAL A 8 -18.54 0.56 -7.72
CA VAL A 8 -19.07 -0.81 -7.76
C VAL A 8 -18.19 -1.67 -8.65
N VAL A 9 -17.73 -2.80 -8.09
CA VAL A 9 -16.92 -3.79 -8.81
C VAL A 9 -17.55 -5.16 -8.67
N ARG A 10 -17.57 -5.94 -9.77
CA ARG A 10 -18.14 -7.29 -9.80
C ARG A 10 -17.18 -8.31 -10.40
N TYR A 11 -17.26 -9.54 -9.90
CA TYR A 11 -16.65 -10.72 -10.48
C TYR A 11 -17.79 -11.63 -10.99
N GLY A 12 -18.08 -11.59 -12.28
CA GLY A 12 -19.26 -12.23 -12.83
C GLY A 12 -20.56 -11.70 -12.20
N SER A 13 -21.34 -12.57 -11.53
CA SER A 13 -22.56 -12.20 -10.83
C SER A 13 -22.32 -11.65 -9.41
N ALA A 14 -21.16 -11.91 -8.81
CA ALA A 14 -20.87 -11.53 -7.44
C ALA A 14 -20.37 -10.08 -7.38
N THR A 15 -21.01 -9.23 -6.58
CA THR A 15 -20.56 -7.87 -6.30
C THR A 15 -19.55 -7.90 -5.17
N ALA A 16 -18.35 -7.38 -5.41
CA ALA A 16 -17.26 -7.31 -4.43
C ALA A 16 -17.13 -5.93 -3.76
N LEU A 17 -17.52 -4.86 -4.47
CA LEU A 17 -17.59 -3.51 -3.90
C LEU A 17 -18.97 -2.92 -4.16
N HIS A 18 -19.56 -2.33 -3.13
CA HIS A 18 -20.95 -1.88 -3.08
C HIS A 18 -21.06 -0.36 -2.91
N GLY A 19 -20.55 0.42 -3.88
CA GLY A 19 -20.64 1.88 -3.82
C GLY A 19 -19.60 2.49 -2.89
N VAL A 20 -18.33 2.03 -2.97
CA VAL A 20 -17.25 2.55 -2.15
C VAL A 20 -16.89 3.96 -2.57
N SER A 21 -16.84 4.88 -1.59
CA SER A 21 -16.35 6.24 -1.76
C SER A 21 -15.24 6.50 -0.74
N LEU A 22 -14.09 7.02 -1.21
CA LEU A 22 -12.98 7.45 -0.35
C LEU A 22 -12.13 8.51 -1.05
N ARG A 23 -11.34 9.25 -0.27
CA ARG A 23 -10.39 10.25 -0.76
C ARG A 23 -9.05 10.11 -0.07
N VAL A 24 -7.97 10.37 -0.81
CA VAL A 24 -6.62 10.57 -0.29
C VAL A 24 -6.09 11.87 -0.87
N HIS A 25 -5.83 12.85 -0.01
CA HIS A 25 -5.33 14.15 -0.44
C HIS A 25 -3.83 14.09 -0.76
N PRO A 26 -3.29 15.06 -1.52
CA PRO A 26 -1.84 15.22 -1.64
C PRO A 26 -1.18 15.31 -0.25
N GLN A 27 0.02 14.75 -0.11
CA GLN A 27 0.77 14.73 1.15
C GLN A 27 0.06 14.01 2.30
N GLU A 28 -0.95 13.22 2.04
CA GLU A 28 -1.68 12.49 3.06
C GLU A 28 -1.29 11.00 3.04
N MET A 29 -1.18 10.42 4.23
CA MET A 29 -1.09 8.97 4.42
C MET A 29 -2.40 8.48 5.03
N VAL A 30 -3.12 7.65 4.28
CA VAL A 30 -4.44 7.12 4.66
C VAL A 30 -4.38 5.60 4.70
N ALA A 31 -4.93 5.02 5.75
CA ALA A 31 -5.08 3.58 5.84
C ALA A 31 -6.44 3.11 5.29
N LEU A 32 -6.43 1.93 4.68
CA LEU A 32 -7.62 1.14 4.41
C LEU A 32 -7.49 -0.17 5.18
N ILE A 33 -8.24 -0.30 6.27
CA ILE A 33 -8.23 -1.49 7.11
C ILE A 33 -9.48 -2.32 6.89
N GLY A 34 -9.38 -3.62 7.08
CA GLY A 34 -10.50 -4.55 6.91
C GLY A 34 -10.04 -5.99 6.97
N ALA A 35 -10.94 -6.88 7.32
CA ALA A 35 -10.69 -8.32 7.37
C ALA A 35 -10.33 -8.88 5.97
N ASN A 36 -9.83 -10.13 5.94
CA ASN A 36 -9.65 -10.84 4.68
C ASN A 36 -11.01 -11.03 4.00
N GLY A 37 -11.04 -10.81 2.67
CA GLY A 37 -12.28 -10.86 1.91
C GLY A 37 -13.15 -9.58 1.99
N ALA A 38 -12.76 -8.55 2.75
CA ALA A 38 -13.53 -7.30 2.83
C ALA A 38 -13.61 -6.52 1.51
N GLY A 39 -12.76 -6.84 0.52
CA GLY A 39 -12.72 -6.16 -0.78
C GLY A 39 -11.52 -5.24 -0.97
N LYS A 40 -10.54 -5.24 -0.05
CA LYS A 40 -9.36 -4.34 -0.08
C LYS A 40 -8.58 -4.45 -1.40
N SER A 41 -8.11 -5.65 -1.76
CA SER A 41 -7.35 -5.87 -3.00
C SER A 41 -8.20 -5.63 -4.25
N THR A 42 -9.53 -5.87 -4.20
CA THR A 42 -10.45 -5.50 -5.27
C THR A 42 -10.46 -3.99 -5.50
N LEU A 43 -10.50 -3.21 -4.42
CA LEU A 43 -10.48 -1.75 -4.49
C LEU A 43 -9.19 -1.25 -5.12
N VAL A 44 -8.03 -1.76 -4.67
CA VAL A 44 -6.73 -1.35 -5.22
C VAL A 44 -6.59 -1.73 -6.69
N ASN A 45 -7.03 -2.92 -7.07
CA ASN A 45 -7.02 -3.36 -8.46
C ASN A 45 -7.91 -2.49 -9.34
N ALA A 46 -9.06 -2.02 -8.82
CA ALA A 46 -9.93 -1.10 -9.54
C ALA A 46 -9.28 0.30 -9.68
N ILE A 47 -8.66 0.83 -8.61
CA ILE A 47 -7.92 2.10 -8.65
C ILE A 47 -6.76 2.03 -9.64
N SER A 48 -6.06 0.90 -9.70
CA SER A 48 -4.91 0.67 -10.59
C SER A 48 -5.33 0.39 -12.05
N GLY A 49 -6.63 0.31 -12.34
CA GLY A 49 -7.16 0.02 -13.67
C GLY A 49 -6.99 -1.45 -14.10
N ILE A 50 -6.65 -2.35 -13.18
CA ILE A 50 -6.55 -3.80 -13.42
C ILE A 50 -7.95 -4.41 -13.52
N LEU A 51 -8.88 -3.93 -12.68
CA LEU A 51 -10.27 -4.35 -12.69
C LEU A 51 -11.17 -3.21 -13.17
N PRO A 52 -12.09 -3.46 -14.10
CA PRO A 52 -13.05 -2.46 -14.53
C PRO A 52 -14.11 -2.22 -13.44
N ALA A 53 -14.45 -0.95 -13.21
CA ALA A 53 -15.60 -0.59 -12.42
C ALA A 53 -16.90 -0.78 -13.23
N VAL A 54 -17.94 -1.28 -12.59
CA VAL A 54 -19.29 -1.38 -13.20
C VAL A 54 -20.02 -0.04 -13.06
N GLN A 55 -19.81 0.64 -11.93
CA GLN A 55 -20.37 1.96 -11.63
C GLN A 55 -19.38 2.78 -10.82
N GLY A 56 -19.60 4.08 -10.74
CA GLY A 56 -18.78 5.00 -9.99
C GLY A 56 -17.63 5.59 -10.80
N ARG A 57 -16.77 6.33 -10.13
CA ARG A 57 -15.64 7.04 -10.75
C ARG A 57 -14.40 6.95 -9.89
N VAL A 58 -13.26 6.80 -10.55
CA VAL A 58 -11.93 6.91 -9.95
C VAL A 58 -11.20 8.07 -10.63
N ARG A 59 -10.73 9.03 -9.84
CA ARG A 59 -9.88 10.13 -10.29
C ARG A 59 -8.53 10.07 -9.60
N LEU A 60 -7.47 10.14 -10.39
CA LEU A 60 -6.10 10.16 -9.92
C LEU A 60 -5.46 11.50 -10.30
N GLY A 61 -4.85 12.16 -9.32
CA GLY A 61 -4.13 13.42 -9.54
C GLY A 61 -2.66 13.19 -9.88
N GLY A 62 -2.37 12.28 -10.81
CA GLY A 62 -1.02 12.01 -11.27
C GLY A 62 -0.72 10.52 -11.42
N VAL A 63 0.57 10.18 -11.45
CA VAL A 63 1.04 8.79 -11.60
C VAL A 63 0.74 8.01 -10.33
N LEU A 64 -0.02 6.94 -10.47
CA LEU A 64 -0.23 5.94 -9.43
C LEU A 64 0.80 4.83 -9.60
N ALA A 65 1.49 4.48 -8.51
CA ALA A 65 2.21 3.21 -8.38
C ALA A 65 1.50 2.30 -7.40
N HIS A 66 1.44 1.02 -7.72
CA HIS A 66 0.85 -0.01 -6.87
C HIS A 66 1.90 -1.05 -6.49
N VAL A 67 2.03 -1.30 -5.20
CA VAL A 67 2.78 -2.43 -4.64
C VAL A 67 1.76 -3.50 -4.27
N PRO A 68 1.64 -4.57 -5.08
CA PRO A 68 0.65 -5.60 -4.82
C PRO A 68 1.09 -6.55 -3.70
N GLU A 69 0.13 -7.23 -3.10
CA GLU A 69 0.40 -8.38 -2.23
C GLU A 69 1.26 -9.42 -2.96
N GLY A 70 2.12 -10.14 -2.23
CA GLY A 70 2.98 -11.17 -2.80
C GLY A 70 4.18 -10.66 -3.59
N ARG A 71 4.50 -9.35 -3.52
CA ARG A 71 5.72 -8.69 -4.05
C ARG A 71 5.84 -8.71 -5.58
N GLN A 72 5.43 -9.79 -6.24
CA GLN A 72 5.41 -10.00 -7.70
C GLN A 72 6.72 -9.58 -8.39
N LEU A 73 7.85 -10.04 -7.86
CA LEU A 73 9.18 -9.77 -8.41
C LEU A 73 9.53 -10.73 -9.54
N PHE A 74 10.41 -10.29 -10.42
CA PHE A 74 11.08 -11.14 -11.38
C PHE A 74 12.29 -11.79 -10.69
N GLY A 75 12.10 -12.99 -10.13
CA GLY A 75 13.09 -13.67 -9.28
C GLY A 75 14.46 -13.87 -9.95
N GLY A 76 14.45 -14.21 -11.22
CA GLY A 76 15.67 -14.41 -12.00
C GLY A 76 16.45 -13.14 -12.36
N LEU A 77 15.85 -11.96 -12.15
CA LEU A 77 16.49 -10.67 -12.40
C LEU A 77 17.18 -10.14 -11.13
N THR A 78 18.17 -9.27 -11.33
CA THR A 78 18.84 -8.57 -10.22
C THR A 78 17.90 -7.55 -9.56
N VAL A 79 18.30 -7.06 -8.39
CA VAL A 79 17.60 -5.92 -7.73
C VAL A 79 17.55 -4.72 -8.69
N GLU A 80 18.70 -4.37 -9.29
CA GLU A 80 18.83 -3.26 -10.23
C GLU A 80 17.88 -3.40 -11.43
N ASP A 81 17.80 -4.59 -12.03
CA ASP A 81 16.90 -4.85 -13.15
C ASP A 81 15.42 -4.75 -12.72
N ASN A 82 15.06 -5.31 -11.56
CA ASN A 82 13.71 -5.18 -11.00
C ASN A 82 13.32 -3.71 -10.79
N LEU A 83 14.23 -2.88 -10.26
CA LEU A 83 14.00 -1.45 -10.09
C LEU A 83 13.78 -0.76 -11.44
N GLN A 84 14.62 -1.03 -12.44
CA GLN A 84 14.51 -0.43 -13.78
C GLN A 84 13.17 -0.72 -14.44
N LEU A 85 12.58 -1.89 -14.20
CA LEU A 85 11.25 -2.24 -14.71
C LEU A 85 10.16 -1.30 -14.16
N GLY A 86 10.31 -0.77 -12.96
CA GLY A 86 9.37 0.20 -12.39
C GLY A 86 9.27 1.52 -13.18
N ALA A 87 10.33 1.87 -13.90
CA ALA A 87 10.39 3.07 -14.74
C ALA A 87 10.19 2.77 -16.24
N TRP A 88 9.75 1.57 -16.60
CA TRP A 88 9.71 1.16 -18.01
C TRP A 88 8.85 2.09 -18.88
N ARG A 89 7.76 2.65 -18.34
CA ARG A 89 6.90 3.65 -19.02
C ARG A 89 7.51 5.05 -19.03
N PHE A 90 8.58 5.28 -18.27
CA PHE A 90 9.27 6.56 -18.09
C PHE A 90 10.77 6.38 -18.24
N PRO A 91 11.29 6.13 -19.48
CA PRO A 91 12.69 5.77 -19.70
C PRO A 91 13.71 6.78 -19.16
N SER A 92 13.37 8.08 -19.13
CA SER A 92 14.21 9.13 -18.55
C SER A 92 14.44 8.96 -17.04
N ARG A 93 13.53 8.29 -16.33
CA ARG A 93 13.59 8.04 -14.88
C ARG A 93 14.40 6.80 -14.51
N ARG A 94 14.73 5.93 -15.46
CA ARG A 94 15.54 4.73 -15.20
C ARG A 94 16.92 5.04 -14.63
N ARG A 95 17.42 6.24 -14.84
CA ARG A 95 18.72 6.71 -14.34
C ARG A 95 18.66 7.22 -12.91
N ASP A 96 17.48 7.41 -12.35
CA ASP A 96 17.26 8.00 -11.03
C ASP A 96 17.19 6.98 -9.89
N MET A 97 17.91 5.86 -10.02
CA MET A 97 17.95 4.84 -8.96
C MET A 97 18.54 5.36 -7.65
N GLN A 98 19.43 6.34 -7.71
CA GLN A 98 20.05 6.91 -6.52
C GLN A 98 19.01 7.43 -5.54
N TRP A 99 17.96 8.09 -6.03
CA TRP A 99 16.86 8.54 -5.21
C TRP A 99 16.13 7.39 -4.47
N VAL A 100 15.99 6.22 -5.12
CA VAL A 100 15.41 5.04 -4.45
C VAL A 100 16.40 4.49 -3.42
N PHE A 101 17.69 4.49 -3.70
CA PHE A 101 18.74 4.07 -2.77
C PHE A 101 18.88 5.02 -1.57
N ASP A 102 18.63 6.31 -1.75
CA ASP A 102 18.59 7.28 -0.65
C ASP A 102 17.44 7.01 0.34
N LEU A 103 16.30 6.50 -0.16
CA LEU A 103 15.16 6.09 0.66
C LEU A 103 15.32 4.67 1.24
N LEU A 104 15.97 3.76 0.50
CA LEU A 104 16.16 2.35 0.83
C LEU A 104 17.63 1.94 0.60
N PRO A 105 18.57 2.39 1.46
CA PRO A 105 20.01 2.21 1.25
C PRO A 105 20.46 0.74 1.21
N GLU A 106 19.69 -0.17 1.80
CA GLU A 106 19.99 -1.60 1.74
C GLU A 106 19.95 -2.13 0.30
N LEU A 107 19.07 -1.59 -0.54
CA LEU A 107 18.95 -2.02 -1.94
C LEU A 107 20.23 -1.75 -2.76
N GLU A 108 20.94 -0.66 -2.48
CA GLU A 108 22.19 -0.36 -3.16
C GLU A 108 23.27 -1.42 -2.88
N ARG A 109 23.36 -1.87 -1.63
CA ARG A 109 24.34 -2.89 -1.21
C ARG A 109 24.14 -4.23 -1.90
N ILE A 110 22.88 -4.56 -2.20
CA ILE A 110 22.48 -5.84 -2.78
C ILE A 110 22.08 -5.72 -4.26
N ARG A 111 22.32 -4.58 -4.91
CA ARG A 111 21.75 -4.24 -6.24
C ARG A 111 22.06 -5.26 -7.33
N ARG A 112 23.20 -6.00 -7.22
CA ARG A 112 23.65 -7.00 -8.20
C ARG A 112 23.18 -8.42 -7.88
N LEU A 113 22.56 -8.64 -6.73
CA LEU A 113 22.04 -9.95 -6.36
C LEU A 113 20.69 -10.20 -7.04
N ARG A 114 20.40 -11.47 -7.31
CA ARG A 114 19.11 -11.88 -7.88
C ARG A 114 18.04 -11.85 -6.81
N ALA A 115 16.82 -11.45 -7.20
CA ALA A 115 15.72 -11.28 -6.28
C ALA A 115 15.29 -12.60 -5.60
N ASP A 116 15.43 -13.75 -6.26
CA ASP A 116 15.12 -15.09 -5.71
C ASP A 116 16.09 -15.56 -4.60
N GLN A 117 17.26 -14.93 -4.49
CA GLN A 117 18.27 -15.24 -3.46
C GLN A 117 18.12 -14.43 -2.17
N LEU A 118 17.16 -13.51 -2.13
CA LEU A 118 17.02 -12.54 -1.07
C LEU A 118 15.94 -12.93 -0.06
N SER A 119 16.09 -12.40 1.17
CA SER A 119 15.08 -12.57 2.21
C SER A 119 13.74 -11.94 1.81
N GLY A 120 12.64 -12.39 2.42
CA GLY A 120 11.31 -11.81 2.18
C GLY A 120 11.25 -10.30 2.44
N GLY A 121 12.00 -9.81 3.43
CA GLY A 121 12.08 -8.38 3.72
C GLY A 121 12.81 -7.59 2.64
N GLN A 122 13.92 -8.12 2.13
CA GLN A 122 14.64 -7.52 1.01
C GLN A 122 13.81 -7.51 -0.26
N GLN A 123 13.08 -8.59 -0.53
CA GLN A 123 12.15 -8.66 -1.65
C GLN A 123 11.02 -7.61 -1.53
N GLN A 124 10.51 -7.38 -0.33
CA GLN A 124 9.50 -6.31 -0.11
C GLN A 124 10.08 -4.92 -0.37
N MET A 125 11.32 -4.67 0.08
CA MET A 125 12.02 -3.42 -0.23
C MET A 125 12.18 -3.22 -1.74
N ILE A 126 12.48 -4.29 -2.51
CA ILE A 126 12.56 -4.23 -3.98
C ILE A 126 11.19 -3.89 -4.58
N ALA A 127 10.10 -4.51 -4.11
CA ALA A 127 8.76 -4.25 -4.61
C ALA A 127 8.36 -2.78 -4.40
N VAL A 128 8.62 -2.23 -3.21
CA VAL A 128 8.43 -0.80 -2.90
C VAL A 128 9.34 0.06 -3.77
N GLY A 129 10.65 -0.23 -3.81
CA GLY A 129 11.63 0.51 -4.60
C GLY A 129 11.28 0.53 -6.09
N ARG A 130 10.82 -0.61 -6.65
CA ARG A 130 10.33 -0.70 -8.03
C ARG A 130 9.15 0.23 -8.28
N ALA A 131 8.19 0.30 -7.37
CA ALA A 131 7.06 1.21 -7.48
C ALA A 131 7.52 2.68 -7.44
N LEU A 132 8.49 2.99 -6.60
CA LEU A 132 9.06 4.34 -6.47
C LEU A 132 9.77 4.81 -7.73
N MET A 133 10.37 3.93 -8.54
CA MET A 133 11.04 4.29 -9.79
C MET A 133 10.16 5.05 -10.79
N SER A 134 8.84 4.95 -10.68
CA SER A 134 7.91 5.74 -11.48
C SER A 134 7.72 7.18 -10.98
N ARG A 135 8.38 7.60 -9.88
CA ARG A 135 8.17 8.91 -9.23
C ARG A 135 6.68 9.20 -9.02
N PRO A 136 5.97 8.36 -8.26
CA PRO A 136 4.52 8.44 -8.17
C PRO A 136 4.07 9.65 -7.34
N GLN A 137 2.98 10.28 -7.75
CA GLN A 137 2.24 11.23 -6.92
C GLN A 137 1.30 10.52 -5.94
N VAL A 138 1.01 9.24 -6.24
CA VAL A 138 0.16 8.37 -5.41
C VAL A 138 0.80 7.00 -5.33
N LEU A 139 0.99 6.49 -4.12
CA LEU A 139 1.51 5.14 -3.85
C LEU A 139 0.44 4.34 -3.11
N ALA A 140 -0.06 3.27 -3.71
CA ALA A 140 -0.93 2.30 -3.06
C ALA A 140 -0.12 1.05 -2.70
N ILE A 141 -0.20 0.60 -1.45
CA ILE A 141 0.54 -0.57 -0.97
C ILE A 141 -0.45 -1.55 -0.35
N ASP A 142 -0.45 -2.77 -0.88
CA ASP A 142 -1.28 -3.87 -0.37
C ASP A 142 -0.41 -4.79 0.50
N GLU A 143 -0.74 -4.87 1.81
CA GLU A 143 -0.08 -5.72 2.82
C GLU A 143 1.44 -5.47 2.94
N LEU A 144 1.83 -4.27 3.41
CA LEU A 144 3.23 -3.87 3.61
C LEU A 144 3.98 -4.82 4.55
N SER A 145 3.30 -5.29 5.62
CA SER A 145 3.92 -5.96 6.77
C SER A 145 3.87 -7.48 6.73
N LEU A 146 3.12 -8.06 5.81
CA LEU A 146 2.82 -9.50 5.80
C LEU A 146 4.08 -10.38 5.77
N GLY A 147 4.28 -11.17 6.82
CA GLY A 147 5.40 -12.11 6.94
C GLY A 147 6.78 -11.47 7.08
N LEU A 148 6.85 -10.21 7.51
CA LEU A 148 8.10 -9.47 7.67
C LEU A 148 8.53 -9.36 9.14
N ALA A 149 9.85 -9.35 9.36
CA ALA A 149 10.42 -9.03 10.66
C ALA A 149 10.15 -7.57 11.06
N PRO A 150 9.91 -7.26 12.35
CA PRO A 150 9.59 -5.89 12.80
C PRO A 150 10.59 -4.82 12.36
N LYS A 151 11.87 -5.15 12.30
CA LYS A 151 12.93 -4.23 11.85
C LYS A 151 12.75 -3.81 10.38
N VAL A 152 12.35 -4.75 9.52
CA VAL A 152 12.10 -4.48 8.09
C VAL A 152 10.87 -3.58 7.94
N VAL A 153 9.81 -3.89 8.69
CA VAL A 153 8.58 -3.07 8.72
C VAL A 153 8.92 -1.64 9.15
N ALA A 154 9.71 -1.47 10.20
CA ALA A 154 10.14 -0.14 10.67
C ALA A 154 10.94 0.63 9.61
N THR A 155 11.84 -0.05 8.87
CA THR A 155 12.61 0.56 7.77
C THR A 155 11.69 1.02 6.64
N LEU A 156 10.76 0.17 6.20
CA LEU A 156 9.80 0.52 5.15
C LEU A 156 8.86 1.66 5.60
N ALA A 157 8.39 1.60 6.84
CA ALA A 157 7.56 2.64 7.43
C ALA A 157 8.27 4.01 7.44
N GLN A 158 9.57 4.03 7.80
CA GLN A 158 10.36 5.27 7.76
C GLN A 158 10.54 5.77 6.33
N ALA A 159 10.85 4.90 5.38
CA ALA A 159 10.97 5.27 3.97
C ALA A 159 9.66 5.88 3.42
N LEU A 160 8.49 5.36 3.82
CA LEU A 160 7.19 5.92 3.43
C LEU A 160 6.94 7.30 4.05
N ARG A 161 7.30 7.51 5.32
CA ARG A 161 7.22 8.83 5.97
C ARG A 161 8.13 9.85 5.28
N ASP A 162 9.36 9.45 4.97
CA ASP A 162 10.32 10.31 4.27
C ASP A 162 9.83 10.66 2.86
N LEU A 163 9.30 9.68 2.13
CA LEU A 163 8.68 9.89 0.82
C LEU A 163 7.52 10.88 0.90
N ASN A 164 6.60 10.68 1.83
CA ASN A 164 5.43 11.55 2.01
C ASN A 164 5.86 12.98 2.40
N ALA A 165 6.80 13.12 3.35
CA ALA A 165 7.25 14.42 3.86
C ALA A 165 8.07 15.21 2.83
N ARG A 166 8.96 14.54 2.07
CA ARG A 166 9.89 15.22 1.15
C ARG A 166 9.31 15.44 -0.23
N GLU A 167 8.57 14.46 -0.75
CA GLU A 167 8.06 14.45 -2.13
C GLU A 167 6.58 14.81 -2.22
N GLY A 168 5.89 14.85 -1.09
CA GLY A 168 4.44 15.10 -1.07
C GLY A 168 3.59 13.96 -1.66
N THR A 169 4.19 12.78 -1.82
CA THR A 169 3.48 11.60 -2.35
C THR A 169 2.34 11.20 -1.42
N ALA A 170 1.13 11.12 -1.96
CA ALA A 170 -0.02 10.58 -1.24
C ALA A 170 0.13 9.06 -1.10
N VAL A 171 -0.13 8.51 0.09
CA VAL A 171 -0.01 7.07 0.34
C VAL A 171 -1.36 6.50 0.76
N LEU A 172 -1.82 5.47 0.06
CA LEU A 172 -2.91 4.61 0.48
C LEU A 172 -2.32 3.28 0.96
N LEU A 173 -2.31 3.07 2.27
CA LEU A 173 -1.80 1.87 2.91
C LEU A 173 -2.95 0.92 3.21
N ILE A 174 -2.96 -0.22 2.53
CA ILE A 174 -3.95 -1.27 2.71
C ILE A 174 -3.34 -2.32 3.63
N GLU A 175 -3.96 -2.59 4.76
CA GLU A 175 -3.42 -3.48 5.78
C GLU A 175 -4.51 -4.26 6.51
N GLN A 176 -4.18 -5.48 6.88
CA GLN A 176 -4.93 -6.23 7.86
C GLN A 176 -4.48 -5.89 9.29
N ASN A 177 -3.18 -5.60 9.47
CA ASN A 177 -2.65 -5.15 10.76
C ASN A 177 -3.04 -3.69 11.02
N ALA A 178 -4.21 -3.51 11.65
CA ALA A 178 -4.76 -2.19 11.93
C ALA A 178 -3.82 -1.34 12.82
N ARG A 179 -3.15 -1.93 13.82
CA ARG A 179 -2.21 -1.18 14.69
C ARG A 179 -1.09 -0.54 13.88
N LEU A 180 -0.49 -1.30 12.99
CA LEU A 180 0.56 -0.78 12.12
C LEU A 180 0.01 0.33 11.21
N ALA A 181 -1.08 0.06 10.50
CA ALA A 181 -1.67 1.02 9.58
C ALA A 181 -2.02 2.35 10.26
N LEU A 182 -2.69 2.28 11.42
CA LEU A 182 -3.09 3.44 12.21
C LEU A 182 -1.89 4.18 12.82
N SER A 183 -0.78 3.49 13.09
CA SER A 183 0.46 4.14 13.58
C SER A 183 1.20 4.94 12.51
N LEU A 184 0.95 4.66 11.23
CA LEU A 184 1.61 5.30 10.09
C LEU A 184 0.76 6.39 9.43
N CYS A 185 -0.54 6.29 9.53
CA CYS A 185 -1.48 7.12 8.81
C CYS A 185 -2.15 8.16 9.71
N THR A 186 -2.63 9.26 9.12
CA THR A 186 -3.34 10.33 9.84
C THR A 186 -4.81 10.01 10.07
N ARG A 187 -5.43 9.27 9.14
CA ARG A 187 -6.80 8.77 9.22
C ARG A 187 -6.94 7.44 8.48
N ALA A 188 -8.06 6.78 8.68
CA ALA A 188 -8.32 5.52 8.02
C ALA A 188 -9.79 5.36 7.61
N TYR A 189 -9.96 4.50 6.62
CA TYR A 189 -11.24 3.91 6.24
C TYR A 189 -11.30 2.47 6.71
N VAL A 190 -12.45 2.06 7.24
CA VAL A 190 -12.73 0.65 7.57
C VAL A 190 -13.62 0.08 6.47
N LEU A 191 -13.16 -0.98 5.84
CA LEU A 191 -13.86 -1.69 4.78
C LEU A 191 -14.39 -3.03 5.29
N GLU A 192 -15.69 -3.25 5.17
CA GLU A 192 -16.36 -4.51 5.51
C GLU A 192 -17.33 -4.92 4.42
N ALA A 193 -17.27 -6.17 4.01
CA ALA A 193 -18.16 -6.74 2.99
C ALA A 193 -18.35 -5.82 1.77
N GLY A 194 -17.27 -5.21 1.28
CA GLY A 194 -17.27 -4.33 0.11
C GLY A 194 -17.85 -2.94 0.33
N LYS A 195 -18.01 -2.49 1.59
CA LYS A 195 -18.51 -1.15 1.94
C LYS A 195 -17.57 -0.45 2.90
N VAL A 196 -17.42 0.86 2.76
CA VAL A 196 -16.81 1.69 3.80
C VAL A 196 -17.85 1.86 4.92
N VAL A 197 -17.53 1.32 6.09
CA VAL A 197 -18.42 1.37 7.26
C VAL A 197 -18.03 2.47 8.24
N LYS A 198 -16.76 2.89 8.22
CA LYS A 198 -16.27 3.97 9.08
C LYS A 198 -15.14 4.73 8.41
N GLU A 199 -15.08 6.03 8.63
CA GLU A 199 -13.97 6.93 8.35
C GLU A 199 -13.71 7.76 9.60
N ALA A 200 -12.46 7.77 10.10
CA ALA A 200 -12.08 8.57 11.25
C ALA A 200 -10.57 8.83 11.31
N ALA A 201 -10.15 9.73 12.21
CA ALA A 201 -8.75 9.92 12.53
C ALA A 201 -8.12 8.62 13.05
N ALA A 202 -6.87 8.37 12.69
CA ALA A 202 -6.19 7.13 13.07
C ALA A 202 -6.13 6.95 14.59
N GLN A 203 -5.89 8.02 15.34
CA GLN A 203 -5.87 7.98 16.81
C GLN A 203 -7.22 7.62 17.41
N GLU A 204 -8.33 8.14 16.85
CA GLU A 204 -9.70 7.80 17.29
C GLU A 204 -9.97 6.30 17.08
N LEU A 205 -9.55 5.76 15.92
CA LEU A 205 -9.74 4.35 15.62
C LEU A 205 -8.88 3.42 16.49
N LEU A 206 -7.66 3.84 16.85
CA LEU A 206 -6.79 3.07 17.76
C LEU A 206 -7.40 2.83 19.13
N HIS A 207 -8.27 3.74 19.61
CA HIS A 207 -8.95 3.67 20.90
C HIS A 207 -10.43 3.32 20.79
N SER A 208 -10.91 2.90 19.62
CA SER A 208 -12.30 2.52 19.42
C SER A 208 -12.52 1.04 19.73
N GLU A 209 -13.49 0.71 20.57
CA GLU A 209 -13.92 -0.67 20.84
C GLU A 209 -14.19 -1.45 19.54
N PHE A 210 -14.76 -0.79 18.54
CA PHE A 210 -15.03 -1.39 17.23
C PHE A 210 -13.77 -1.93 16.53
N VAL A 211 -12.66 -1.20 16.61
CA VAL A 211 -11.38 -1.63 15.99
C VAL A 211 -10.65 -2.60 16.92
N GLU A 212 -10.75 -2.42 18.25
CA GLU A 212 -10.18 -3.36 19.22
C GLU A 212 -10.78 -4.75 19.09
N ASP A 213 -12.09 -4.86 19.05
CA ASP A 213 -12.78 -6.16 18.96
C ASP A 213 -12.59 -6.83 17.59
N ALA A 214 -12.66 -6.07 16.49
CA ALA A 214 -12.68 -6.62 15.14
C ALA A 214 -11.26 -6.85 14.56
N TYR A 215 -10.27 -6.02 14.92
CA TYR A 215 -8.99 -5.95 14.20
C TYR A 215 -7.76 -5.95 15.08
N LEU A 216 -7.84 -5.60 16.35
CA LEU A 216 -6.69 -5.55 17.26
C LEU A 216 -6.54 -6.80 18.11
N GLY A 217 -7.58 -7.61 18.23
CA GLY A 217 -7.68 -8.71 19.18
C GLY A 217 -7.73 -8.18 20.62
N ARG A 218 -8.41 -8.87 21.53
CA ARG A 218 -8.39 -8.51 22.95
C ARG A 218 -6.96 -8.58 23.45
N SER A 219 -6.52 -7.58 24.22
CA SER A 219 -5.22 -7.60 24.88
C SER A 219 -5.08 -8.86 25.73
N PRO A 220 -3.88 -9.51 25.79
CA PRO A 220 -3.67 -10.69 26.64
C PRO A 220 -3.96 -10.45 28.13
N GLU A 221 -4.10 -9.19 28.56
CA GLU A 221 -4.37 -8.80 29.95
C GLU A 221 -5.84 -8.95 30.39
N GLU A 222 -6.78 -9.18 29.46
CA GLU A 222 -8.22 -9.39 29.77
C GLU A 222 -8.62 -10.87 29.84
N LEU A 223 -7.65 -11.80 29.78
CA LEU A 223 -7.86 -13.25 29.88
C LEU A 223 -7.39 -13.83 31.21
N VAL A 224 -7.37 -13.01 32.29
CA VAL A 224 -7.06 -13.50 33.68
C VAL A 224 -8.29 -13.34 34.55
#